data_b566cf526121e47a257931046bf4b6bc
#
_entry.id   b566cf526121e47a257931046bf4b6bc
#
_cell.length_a   1.000
_cell.length_b   1.000
_cell.length_c   1.000
_cell.angle_alpha   90.00
_cell.angle_beta   90.00
_cell.angle_gamma   90.00
#
_symmetry.space_group_name_H-M   'P 1'
#
loop_
_entity.id
_entity.type
_entity.pdbx_description
1 polymer ?
#
loop_
_entity_poly.entity_id
_entity_poly.type
_entity_poly.pdbx_seq_one_letter_code
_entity_poly.pdbx_strand_id
1 'polypeptide(L)'
;MIRERAGFVKKGLGKRRTFCYNKHTCIKACKFVSDKGGIKMAILQDWQKIAYNENASQGELQKFWQRYFLLEKGVYEKLLTNPDEKVEGTVKELADKYGLTILEMAGFLDGINDSLVNDNPIETMDENTKVNLVFDKEKLYKNMVDAKADWLYNLPMWDDIFDKETKHRLYMEQKKSGTVIVGKKVGRNDPCPCGSGKKYKFCCGKNK
;
A
#
# COMPACT_ATOMS: atom_id res chain seq x y z
N MET A 1 8.51 21.00 -9.45
CA MET A 1 9.49 20.10 -10.12
C MET A 1 9.32 18.72 -9.50
N ILE A 2 8.24 17.99 -9.90
CA ILE A 2 7.95 16.62 -9.45
C ILE A 2 8.40 15.73 -10.61
N ARG A 3 9.69 15.35 -10.59
CA ARG A 3 10.27 14.35 -11.51
C ARG A 3 10.54 13.05 -10.75
N GLU A 4 10.00 11.97 -11.31
CA GLU A 4 10.48 10.59 -11.21
C GLU A 4 10.51 9.93 -9.84
N ARG A 5 9.43 9.25 -9.45
CA ARG A 5 9.51 8.03 -8.63
C ARG A 5 8.33 7.07 -8.84
N ALA A 6 7.95 6.84 -10.10
CA ALA A 6 7.31 5.56 -10.42
C ALA A 6 8.45 4.59 -10.74
N GLY A 7 8.94 3.88 -9.72
CA GLY A 7 10.03 2.91 -9.85
C GLY A 7 9.60 1.70 -10.67
N PHE A 8 9.93 1.71 -11.96
CA PHE A 8 9.74 0.61 -12.90
C PHE A 8 10.76 -0.48 -12.60
N VAL A 9 10.38 -1.54 -11.90
CA VAL A 9 11.21 -2.74 -11.80
C VAL A 9 10.91 -3.65 -12.98
N LYS A 10 11.75 -3.58 -14.02
CA LYS A 10 11.81 -4.61 -15.07
C LYS A 10 12.42 -5.89 -14.49
N LYS A 11 11.62 -6.93 -14.33
CA LYS A 11 12.11 -8.32 -14.31
C LYS A 11 11.44 -9.10 -15.41
N GLY A 12 12.29 -9.80 -16.16
CA GLY A 12 11.98 -10.40 -17.44
C GLY A 12 10.96 -11.54 -17.43
N LEU A 13 10.43 -11.76 -18.62
CA LEU A 13 9.66 -12.91 -19.12
C LEU A 13 8.39 -13.31 -18.33
N GLY A 14 7.25 -12.88 -18.86
CA GLY A 14 6.04 -13.70 -18.81
C GLY A 14 5.15 -13.58 -17.59
N LYS A 15 5.21 -12.51 -16.78
CA LYS A 15 4.26 -12.30 -15.66
C LYS A 15 3.71 -10.89 -15.64
N ARG A 16 2.38 -10.82 -15.55
CA ARG A 16 1.55 -9.62 -15.48
C ARG A 16 2.14 -8.58 -14.53
N ARG A 17 2.22 -7.33 -15.01
CA ARG A 17 2.71 -6.19 -14.24
C ARG A 17 1.66 -5.82 -13.20
N THR A 18 1.89 -6.17 -11.96
CA THR A 18 1.08 -5.72 -10.83
C THR A 18 1.73 -4.47 -10.26
N PHE A 19 1.01 -3.36 -10.28
CA PHE A 19 1.39 -2.15 -9.57
C PHE A 19 0.94 -2.37 -8.12
N CYS A 20 1.83 -2.81 -7.24
CA CYS A 20 1.50 -2.95 -5.84
C CYS A 20 1.74 -1.61 -5.13
N TYR A 21 0.68 -0.93 -4.75
CA TYR A 21 0.71 0.20 -3.83
C TYR A 21 1.06 -0.27 -2.41
N ASN A 22 0.72 -1.52 -2.06
CA ASN A 22 1.08 -2.13 -0.79
C ASN A 22 1.48 -3.60 -1.00
N LYS A 23 2.53 -4.08 -0.31
CA LYS A 23 3.01 -5.48 -0.40
C LYS A 23 2.00 -6.51 0.10
N HIS A 24 1.02 -6.10 0.90
CA HIS A 24 -0.01 -6.98 1.46
C HIS A 24 -1.25 -7.08 0.58
N THR A 25 -1.51 -6.13 -0.32
CA THR A 25 -2.55 -6.21 -1.35
C THR A 25 -1.98 -6.80 -2.65
N CYS A 26 -1.19 -7.86 -2.54
CA CYS A 26 -0.94 -8.71 -3.70
C CYS A 26 -2.23 -9.50 -3.94
N ILE A 27 -3.10 -8.96 -4.78
CA ILE A 27 -4.33 -9.61 -5.21
C ILE A 27 -3.93 -10.99 -5.74
N LYS A 28 -4.21 -12.03 -4.95
CA LYS A 28 -4.29 -13.39 -5.47
C LYS A 28 -5.24 -13.28 -6.65
N ALA A 29 -4.73 -13.53 -7.86
CA ALA A 29 -5.53 -13.53 -9.06
C ALA A 29 -6.76 -14.40 -8.79
N CYS A 30 -7.90 -13.77 -8.46
CA CYS A 30 -9.18 -14.42 -8.41
C CYS A 30 -9.42 -14.98 -9.81
N LYS A 31 -9.47 -16.30 -9.89
CA LYS A 31 -9.93 -16.99 -11.09
C LYS A 31 -11.29 -16.39 -11.46
N PHE A 32 -11.33 -15.79 -12.62
CA PHE A 32 -12.54 -15.28 -13.24
C PHE A 32 -13.53 -16.45 -13.38
N VAL A 33 -14.45 -16.58 -12.45
CA VAL A 33 -15.63 -17.43 -12.61
C VAL A 33 -16.66 -16.56 -13.32
N SER A 34 -16.82 -16.81 -14.61
CA SER A 34 -17.92 -16.26 -15.39
C SER A 34 -19.21 -16.91 -14.92
N ASP A 35 -19.93 -16.30 -14.00
CA ASP A 35 -21.27 -16.72 -13.64
C ASP A 35 -22.31 -15.82 -14.31
N LYS A 36 -23.13 -16.49 -15.14
CA LYS A 36 -24.28 -15.92 -15.84
C LYS A 36 -25.44 -15.82 -14.84
N GLY A 37 -25.43 -14.80 -14.04
CA GLY A 37 -26.53 -14.43 -13.16
C GLY A 37 -26.26 -13.03 -12.65
N GLY A 38 -27.20 -12.07 -12.84
CA GLY A 38 -27.02 -10.65 -12.59
C GLY A 38 -26.64 -10.30 -11.14
N ILE A 39 -25.44 -10.67 -10.73
CA ILE A 39 -24.83 -10.27 -9.48
C ILE A 39 -24.29 -8.85 -9.69
N LYS A 40 -24.88 -7.90 -8.97
CA LYS A 40 -24.35 -6.54 -8.86
C LYS A 40 -22.88 -6.67 -8.42
N MET A 41 -21.92 -6.40 -9.31
CA MET A 41 -20.50 -6.55 -8.99
C MET A 41 -20.15 -5.58 -7.86
N ALA A 42 -19.32 -6.01 -6.92
CA ALA A 42 -18.86 -5.15 -5.83
C ALA A 42 -18.17 -3.89 -6.42
N ILE A 43 -18.49 -2.72 -5.89
CA ILE A 43 -17.98 -1.42 -6.38
C ILE A 43 -16.45 -1.37 -6.42
N LEU A 44 -15.78 -2.14 -5.56
CA LEU A 44 -14.32 -2.29 -5.57
C LEU A 44 -13.80 -2.86 -6.90
N GLN A 45 -14.48 -3.85 -7.49
CA GLN A 45 -14.05 -4.43 -8.75
C GLN A 45 -14.15 -3.42 -9.89
N ASP A 46 -15.15 -2.55 -9.88
CA ASP A 46 -15.31 -1.50 -10.89
C ASP A 46 -14.25 -0.40 -10.71
N TRP A 47 -13.90 -0.04 -9.47
CA TRP A 47 -12.75 0.80 -9.17
C TRP A 47 -11.45 0.20 -9.72
N GLN A 48 -11.19 -1.08 -9.44
CA GLN A 48 -9.98 -1.77 -9.90
C GLN A 48 -9.86 -1.82 -11.43
N LYS A 49 -10.96 -1.99 -12.16
CA LYS A 49 -10.97 -1.95 -13.63
C LYS A 49 -10.52 -0.59 -14.17
N ILE A 50 -10.89 0.50 -13.50
CA ILE A 50 -10.48 1.86 -13.90
C ILE A 50 -9.04 2.12 -13.48
N ALA A 51 -8.71 1.85 -12.21
CA ALA A 51 -7.41 2.16 -11.62
C ALA A 51 -6.26 1.34 -12.23
N TYR A 52 -6.55 0.11 -12.67
CA TYR A 52 -5.56 -0.82 -13.24
C TYR A 52 -5.90 -1.21 -14.69
N ASN A 53 -6.46 -0.28 -15.45
CA ASN A 53 -6.83 -0.50 -16.85
C ASN A 53 -5.57 -0.77 -17.70
N GLU A 54 -5.38 -2.03 -18.11
CA GLU A 54 -4.24 -2.44 -18.95
C GLU A 54 -4.30 -1.83 -20.39
N ASN A 55 -5.47 -1.37 -20.83
CA ASN A 55 -5.67 -0.79 -22.16
C ASN A 55 -5.47 0.74 -22.17
N ALA A 56 -5.39 1.38 -21.01
CA ALA A 56 -5.15 2.81 -20.94
C ALA A 56 -3.68 3.15 -21.22
N SER A 57 -3.44 4.27 -21.86
CA SER A 57 -2.09 4.77 -22.09
C SER A 57 -1.42 5.14 -20.74
N GLN A 58 -0.10 5.08 -20.71
CA GLN A 58 0.66 5.46 -19.51
C GLN A 58 0.37 6.90 -19.07
N GLY A 59 0.16 7.81 -20.02
CA GLY A 59 -0.16 9.20 -19.72
C GLY A 59 -1.56 9.39 -19.10
N GLU A 60 -2.55 8.61 -19.53
CA GLU A 60 -3.89 8.62 -18.93
C GLU A 60 -3.88 8.07 -17.51
N LEU A 61 -3.21 6.94 -17.29
CA LEU A 61 -3.05 6.36 -15.95
C LEU A 61 -2.31 7.32 -15.01
N GLN A 62 -1.26 8.00 -15.49
CA GLN A 62 -0.54 8.98 -14.68
C GLN A 62 -1.43 10.15 -14.25
N LYS A 63 -2.23 10.71 -15.17
CA LYS A 63 -3.19 11.78 -14.85
C LYS A 63 -4.26 11.32 -13.86
N PHE A 64 -4.79 10.12 -14.07
CA PHE A 64 -5.77 9.51 -13.18
C PHE A 64 -5.23 9.40 -11.75
N TRP A 65 -4.04 8.81 -11.56
CA TRP A 65 -3.43 8.64 -10.25
C TRP A 65 -3.02 9.96 -9.60
N GLN A 66 -2.53 10.94 -10.37
CA GLN A 66 -2.23 12.27 -9.84
C GLN A 66 -3.47 12.94 -9.27
N ARG A 67 -4.61 12.86 -9.99
CA ARG A 67 -5.88 13.40 -9.52
C ARG A 67 -6.35 12.64 -8.26
N TYR A 68 -6.32 11.31 -8.28
CA TYR A 68 -6.76 10.49 -7.18
C TYR A 68 -5.94 10.76 -5.90
N PHE A 69 -4.63 10.85 -5.99
CA PHE A 69 -3.77 11.14 -4.84
C PHE A 69 -4.03 12.52 -4.21
N LEU A 70 -4.46 13.50 -4.99
CA LEU A 70 -4.88 14.79 -4.44
C LEU A 70 -6.19 14.67 -3.65
N LEU A 71 -7.15 13.89 -4.15
CA LEU A 71 -8.41 13.63 -3.45
C LEU A 71 -8.16 12.81 -2.17
N GLU A 72 -7.41 11.74 -2.26
CA GLU A 72 -7.00 10.89 -1.13
C GLU A 72 -6.31 11.71 -0.04
N LYS A 73 -5.35 12.56 -0.42
CA LYS A 73 -4.69 13.49 0.51
C LYS A 73 -5.68 14.38 1.23
N GLY A 74 -6.65 14.96 0.52
CA GLY A 74 -7.68 15.82 1.11
C GLY A 74 -8.58 15.09 2.13
N VAL A 75 -8.83 13.78 1.92
CA VAL A 75 -9.53 12.95 2.93
C VAL A 75 -8.66 12.75 4.16
N TYR A 76 -7.38 12.36 3.99
CA TYR A 76 -6.47 12.17 5.11
C TYR A 76 -6.23 13.46 5.90
N GLU A 77 -6.14 14.62 5.26
CA GLU A 77 -6.03 15.91 5.95
C GLU A 77 -7.22 16.14 6.90
N LYS A 78 -8.44 15.84 6.46
CA LYS A 78 -9.64 15.96 7.30
C LYS A 78 -9.67 14.94 8.43
N LEU A 79 -9.30 13.68 8.15
CA LEU A 79 -9.26 12.60 9.16
C LEU A 79 -8.20 12.87 10.23
N LEU A 80 -7.02 13.34 9.85
CA LEU A 80 -5.92 13.61 10.77
C LEU A 80 -6.10 14.90 11.57
N THR A 81 -6.93 15.82 11.11
CA THR A 81 -7.30 17.02 11.90
C THR A 81 -8.11 16.64 13.14
N ASN A 82 -8.97 15.62 13.05
CA ASN A 82 -9.76 15.10 14.16
C ASN A 82 -9.58 13.58 14.29
N PRO A 83 -8.38 13.11 14.71
CA PRO A 83 -8.02 11.70 14.61
C PRO A 83 -8.79 10.75 15.55
N ASP A 84 -9.51 11.30 16.52
CA ASP A 84 -10.34 10.55 17.48
C ASP A 84 -11.84 10.59 17.12
N GLU A 85 -12.22 11.28 16.05
CA GLU A 85 -13.60 11.33 15.57
C GLU A 85 -14.00 9.96 15.02
N LYS A 86 -15.12 9.43 15.53
CA LYS A 86 -15.72 8.21 14.98
C LYS A 86 -16.49 8.54 13.72
N VAL A 87 -15.83 8.35 12.58
CA VAL A 87 -16.45 8.57 11.27
C VAL A 87 -17.05 7.26 10.80
N GLU A 88 -18.38 7.22 10.71
CA GLU A 88 -19.15 6.07 10.25
C GLU A 88 -20.26 6.54 9.31
N GLY A 89 -20.66 5.71 8.38
CA GLY A 89 -21.75 5.99 7.44
C GLY A 89 -21.80 4.95 6.32
N THR A 90 -22.69 5.14 5.37
CA THR A 90 -22.68 4.35 4.14
C THR A 90 -21.55 4.83 3.22
N VAL A 91 -21.10 3.97 2.30
CA VAL A 91 -20.09 4.34 1.28
C VAL A 91 -20.52 5.61 0.56
N LYS A 92 -21.81 5.73 0.20
CA LYS A 92 -22.36 6.92 -0.47
C LYS A 92 -22.30 8.17 0.41
N GLU A 93 -22.73 8.08 1.67
CA GLU A 93 -22.69 9.21 2.61
C GLU A 93 -21.27 9.72 2.83
N LEU A 94 -20.29 8.80 2.95
CA LEU A 94 -18.90 9.18 3.11
C LEU A 94 -18.31 9.75 1.81
N ALA A 95 -18.69 9.22 0.65
CA ALA A 95 -18.30 9.78 -0.65
C ALA A 95 -18.77 11.23 -0.77
N ASP A 96 -20.04 11.49 -0.46
CA ASP A 96 -20.63 12.84 -0.48
C ASP A 96 -19.96 13.79 0.55
N LYS A 97 -19.71 13.28 1.78
CA LYS A 97 -19.02 14.04 2.86
C LYS A 97 -17.64 14.52 2.43
N TYR A 98 -16.89 13.67 1.72
CA TYR A 98 -15.51 13.96 1.33
C TYR A 98 -15.37 14.51 -0.10
N GLY A 99 -16.46 14.57 -0.87
CA GLY A 99 -16.46 15.07 -2.25
C GLY A 99 -15.81 14.08 -3.24
N LEU A 100 -15.95 12.79 -2.97
CA LEU A 100 -15.50 11.71 -3.82
C LEU A 100 -16.66 11.11 -4.62
N THR A 101 -16.37 10.47 -5.72
CA THR A 101 -17.31 9.52 -6.33
C THR A 101 -17.36 8.23 -5.51
N ILE A 102 -18.43 7.43 -5.68
CA ILE A 102 -18.57 6.13 -4.99
C ILE A 102 -17.37 5.22 -5.29
N LEU A 103 -16.87 5.23 -6.52
CA LEU A 103 -15.72 4.42 -6.92
C LEU A 103 -14.41 4.92 -6.29
N GLU A 104 -14.19 6.23 -6.23
CA GLU A 104 -13.03 6.81 -5.55
C GLU A 104 -13.07 6.53 -4.03
N MET A 105 -14.26 6.57 -3.42
CA MET A 105 -14.43 6.19 -2.02
C MET A 105 -14.15 4.69 -1.81
N ALA A 106 -14.56 3.82 -2.74
CA ALA A 106 -14.22 2.39 -2.68
C ALA A 106 -12.70 2.16 -2.73
N GLY A 107 -11.98 2.90 -3.59
CA GLY A 107 -10.52 2.86 -3.63
C GLY A 107 -9.87 3.37 -2.35
N PHE A 108 -10.41 4.44 -1.76
CA PHE A 108 -9.95 4.98 -0.48
C PHE A 108 -10.14 3.98 0.67
N LEU A 109 -11.32 3.35 0.74
CA LEU A 109 -11.63 2.33 1.74
C LEU A 109 -10.70 1.12 1.60
N ASP A 110 -10.42 0.67 0.39
CA ASP A 110 -9.45 -0.42 0.11
C ASP A 110 -8.05 -0.05 0.62
N GLY A 111 -7.60 1.18 0.35
CA GLY A 111 -6.27 1.66 0.77
C GLY A 111 -6.09 1.83 2.28
N ILE A 112 -7.13 2.26 3.01
CA ILE A 112 -7.05 2.50 4.45
C ILE A 112 -7.40 1.26 5.28
N ASN A 113 -8.08 0.26 4.70
CA ASN A 113 -8.69 -0.85 5.44
C ASN A 113 -7.72 -1.55 6.40
N ASP A 114 -6.52 -1.86 5.94
CA ASP A 114 -5.47 -2.47 6.77
C ASP A 114 -5.03 -1.61 7.96
N SER A 115 -5.41 -0.34 8.00
CA SER A 115 -5.07 0.61 9.06
C SER A 115 -6.20 0.84 10.04
N LEU A 116 -7.39 0.29 9.76
CA LEU A 116 -8.57 0.45 10.60
C LEU A 116 -8.48 -0.41 11.87
N VAL A 117 -9.22 0.01 12.90
CA VAL A 117 -9.42 -0.76 14.12
C VAL A 117 -10.32 -1.97 13.83
N ASN A 118 -11.36 -1.77 13.00
CA ASN A 118 -12.24 -2.84 12.52
C ASN A 118 -12.28 -2.78 11.00
N ASP A 119 -11.97 -3.88 10.35
CA ASP A 119 -11.96 -3.97 8.90
C ASP A 119 -13.38 -3.81 8.32
N ASN A 120 -13.47 -3.12 7.17
CA ASN A 120 -14.70 -3.03 6.40
C ASN A 120 -14.85 -4.22 5.43
N PRO A 121 -16.06 -4.60 5.02
CA PRO A 121 -16.29 -5.71 4.09
C PRO A 121 -16.00 -5.29 2.63
N ILE A 122 -14.76 -4.96 2.32
CA ILE A 122 -14.30 -4.31 1.07
C ILE A 122 -14.73 -5.10 -0.19
N GLU A 123 -14.62 -6.45 -0.15
CA GLU A 123 -14.88 -7.29 -1.33
C GLU A 123 -16.37 -7.38 -1.68
N THR A 124 -17.26 -7.14 -0.72
CA THR A 124 -18.71 -7.31 -0.89
C THR A 124 -19.51 -6.02 -0.75
N MET A 125 -18.83 -4.90 -0.47
CA MET A 125 -19.50 -3.62 -0.24
C MET A 125 -20.18 -3.08 -1.49
N ASP A 126 -21.31 -2.42 -1.27
CA ASP A 126 -22.00 -1.58 -2.23
C ASP A 126 -22.16 -0.15 -1.71
N GLU A 127 -22.85 0.72 -2.44
CA GLU A 127 -23.05 2.13 -2.07
C GLU A 127 -23.78 2.35 -0.74
N ASN A 128 -24.61 1.37 -0.31
CA ASN A 128 -25.41 1.41 0.91
C ASN A 128 -24.77 0.66 2.09
N THR A 129 -23.64 0.01 1.85
CA THR A 129 -22.93 -0.72 2.90
C THR A 129 -22.39 0.27 3.94
N LYS A 130 -22.69 -0.03 5.21
CA LYS A 130 -22.13 0.75 6.33
C LYS A 130 -20.66 0.42 6.52
N VAL A 131 -19.84 1.43 6.58
CA VAL A 131 -18.39 1.36 6.75
C VAL A 131 -17.94 2.36 7.81
N ASN A 132 -16.75 2.14 8.36
CA ASN A 132 -16.13 3.03 9.33
C ASN A 132 -14.75 3.47 8.87
N LEU A 133 -14.28 4.59 9.40
CA LEU A 133 -12.94 5.14 9.17
C LEU A 133 -12.18 5.33 10.49
N VAL A 134 -12.53 4.55 11.53
CA VAL A 134 -11.80 4.56 12.81
C VAL A 134 -10.49 3.80 12.63
N PHE A 135 -9.39 4.50 12.68
CA PHE A 135 -8.06 3.96 12.37
C PHE A 135 -7.14 3.93 13.59
N ASP A 136 -6.19 2.98 13.57
CA ASP A 136 -5.04 2.97 14.46
C ASP A 136 -3.97 3.94 13.92
N LYS A 137 -3.65 4.97 14.70
CA LYS A 137 -2.74 6.05 14.32
C LYS A 137 -1.34 5.56 13.97
N GLU A 138 -0.76 4.66 14.78
CA GLU A 138 0.58 4.11 14.53
C GLU A 138 0.58 3.20 13.29
N LYS A 139 -0.45 2.36 13.16
CA LYS A 139 -0.60 1.43 12.04
C LYS A 139 -0.79 2.20 10.72
N LEU A 140 -1.62 3.23 10.72
CA LEU A 140 -1.83 4.08 9.55
C LEU A 140 -0.53 4.78 9.14
N TYR A 141 0.19 5.39 10.08
CA TYR A 141 1.47 6.04 9.78
C TYR A 141 2.48 5.05 9.19
N LYS A 142 2.64 3.87 9.79
CA LYS A 142 3.53 2.82 9.31
C LYS A 142 3.15 2.33 7.90
N ASN A 143 1.86 2.14 7.63
CA ASN A 143 1.38 1.73 6.31
C ASN A 143 1.66 2.79 5.24
N MET A 144 1.50 4.08 5.55
CA MET A 144 1.88 5.17 4.65
C MET A 144 3.39 5.18 4.36
N VAL A 145 4.24 4.87 5.35
CA VAL A 145 5.69 4.75 5.18
C VAL A 145 6.05 3.53 4.32
N ASP A 146 5.37 2.38 4.51
CA ASP A 146 5.57 1.18 3.70
C ASP A 146 5.19 1.41 2.23
N ALA A 147 4.07 2.09 2.03
CA ALA A 147 3.59 2.49 0.71
C ALA A 147 4.47 3.56 0.03
N LYS A 148 5.44 4.14 0.76
CA LYS A 148 6.30 5.25 0.30
C LYS A 148 5.50 6.50 -0.10
N ALA A 149 4.34 6.69 0.51
CA ALA A 149 3.47 7.83 0.31
C ALA A 149 3.98 9.04 1.10
N ASP A 150 5.09 9.65 0.64
CA ASP A 150 5.76 10.76 1.33
C ASP A 150 4.86 12.00 1.44
N TRP A 151 3.93 12.18 0.52
CA TRP A 151 2.91 13.23 0.57
C TRP A 151 1.86 13.03 1.67
N LEU A 152 1.73 11.82 2.25
CA LEU A 152 0.80 11.48 3.32
C LEU A 152 1.49 11.43 4.69
N TYR A 153 2.62 10.69 4.84
CA TYR A 153 3.30 10.59 6.13
C TYR A 153 4.08 11.86 6.53
N ASN A 154 4.24 12.84 5.62
CA ASN A 154 4.79 14.16 5.92
C ASN A 154 3.72 15.24 6.11
N LEU A 155 2.42 14.88 6.21
CA LEU A 155 1.38 15.84 6.53
C LEU A 155 1.65 16.49 7.89
N PRO A 156 1.47 17.83 8.02
CA PRO A 156 1.76 18.55 9.26
C PRO A 156 0.90 18.09 10.44
N MET A 157 -0.33 17.58 10.18
CA MET A 157 -1.23 17.07 11.21
C MET A 157 -0.62 15.91 12.03
N TRP A 158 0.35 15.19 11.48
CA TRP A 158 1.08 14.17 12.22
C TRP A 158 1.92 14.73 13.37
N ASP A 159 2.31 16.01 13.32
CA ASP A 159 3.06 16.65 14.39
C ASP A 159 2.18 16.99 15.60
N ASP A 160 0.85 17.05 15.41
CA ASP A 160 -0.14 17.19 16.49
C ASP A 160 -0.49 15.83 17.12
N ILE A 161 -0.28 14.71 16.39
CA ILE A 161 -0.62 13.35 16.83
C ILE A 161 0.58 12.66 17.50
N PHE A 162 1.78 12.84 16.95
CA PHE A 162 3.01 12.22 17.43
C PHE A 162 4.11 13.26 17.65
N ASP A 163 4.86 13.14 18.74
CA ASP A 163 6.10 13.86 18.91
C ASP A 163 7.17 13.42 17.88
N LYS A 164 8.22 14.21 17.73
CA LYS A 164 9.28 13.96 16.75
C LYS A 164 10.00 12.62 16.97
N GLU A 165 10.15 12.20 18.24
CA GLU A 165 10.85 10.96 18.60
C GLU A 165 9.99 9.75 18.22
N THR A 166 8.72 9.77 18.59
CA THR A 166 7.75 8.72 18.22
C THR A 166 7.62 8.60 16.70
N LYS A 167 7.47 9.72 16.00
CA LYS A 167 7.38 9.74 14.53
C LYS A 167 8.63 9.15 13.88
N HIS A 168 9.82 9.50 14.37
CA HIS A 168 11.08 8.92 13.89
C HIS A 168 11.20 7.43 14.21
N ARG A 169 10.81 7.01 15.41
CA ARG A 169 10.78 5.60 15.83
C ARG A 169 9.90 4.76 14.89
N LEU A 170 8.65 5.18 14.67
CA LEU A 170 7.69 4.48 13.79
C LEU A 170 8.21 4.37 12.35
N TYR A 171 8.78 5.46 11.84
CA TYR A 171 9.39 5.49 10.50
C TYR A 171 10.54 4.47 10.40
N MET A 172 11.46 4.46 11.38
CA MET A 172 12.61 3.55 11.37
C MET A 172 12.22 2.09 11.57
N GLU A 173 11.21 1.80 12.42
CA GLU A 173 10.66 0.46 12.60
C GLU A 173 10.12 -0.07 11.27
N GLN A 174 9.32 0.73 10.55
CA GLN A 174 8.76 0.32 9.27
C GLN A 174 9.83 0.13 8.20
N LYS A 175 10.83 1.00 8.13
CA LYS A 175 11.97 0.84 7.19
C LYS A 175 12.78 -0.42 7.46
N LYS A 176 12.96 -0.81 8.73
CA LYS A 176 13.67 -2.03 9.11
C LYS A 176 12.87 -3.30 8.83
N SER A 177 11.55 -3.29 9.03
CA SER A 177 10.67 -4.44 8.83
C SER A 177 10.73 -4.97 7.37
N GLY A 178 10.87 -4.06 6.41
CA GLY A 178 11.02 -4.40 4.99
C GLY A 178 12.45 -4.78 4.56
N THR A 179 13.44 -4.75 5.48
CA THR A 179 14.84 -5.03 5.15
C THR A 179 15.15 -6.50 5.36
N VAL A 180 15.41 -7.23 4.29
CA VAL A 180 15.94 -8.61 4.37
C VAL A 180 17.41 -8.53 4.79
N ILE A 181 17.71 -8.91 6.04
CA ILE A 181 19.08 -9.06 6.50
C ILE A 181 19.67 -10.30 5.82
N VAL A 182 20.38 -10.08 4.71
CA VAL A 182 21.18 -11.14 4.10
C VAL A 182 22.39 -11.37 5.01
N GLY A 183 22.49 -12.56 5.61
CA GLY A 183 23.63 -12.93 6.42
C GLY A 183 24.95 -12.66 5.70
N LYS A 184 26.00 -12.32 6.46
CA LYS A 184 27.32 -12.00 5.90
C LYS A 184 27.78 -13.12 4.99
N LYS A 185 27.89 -12.81 3.68
CA LYS A 185 28.46 -13.77 2.73
C LYS A 185 29.89 -14.07 3.12
N VAL A 186 30.24 -15.36 3.24
CA VAL A 186 31.62 -15.80 3.50
C VAL A 186 32.48 -15.35 2.32
N GLY A 187 33.46 -14.50 2.59
CA GLY A 187 34.40 -14.01 1.61
C GLY A 187 35.40 -15.11 1.20
N ARG A 188 35.98 -14.98 0.01
CA ARG A 188 36.96 -15.96 -0.51
C ARG A 188 38.12 -16.22 0.45
N ASN A 189 38.52 -15.18 1.20
CA ASN A 189 39.67 -15.26 2.12
C ASN A 189 39.26 -15.51 3.58
N ASP A 190 37.99 -15.58 3.89
CA ASP A 190 37.51 -15.87 5.24
C ASP A 190 37.77 -17.30 5.64
N PRO A 191 37.84 -17.62 6.95
CA PRO A 191 37.88 -18.99 7.43
C PRO A 191 36.67 -19.76 6.93
N CYS A 192 36.90 -21.02 6.50
CA CYS A 192 35.80 -21.82 5.98
C CYS A 192 34.83 -22.21 7.11
N PRO A 193 33.50 -22.00 6.96
CA PRO A 193 32.51 -22.31 7.98
C PRO A 193 32.39 -23.82 8.29
N CYS A 194 33.02 -24.70 7.50
CA CYS A 194 33.06 -26.14 7.78
C CYS A 194 34.02 -26.54 8.91
N GLY A 195 34.73 -25.58 9.54
CA GLY A 195 35.65 -25.83 10.64
C GLY A 195 37.04 -26.40 10.23
N SER A 196 37.34 -26.48 8.91
CA SER A 196 38.63 -27.06 8.40
C SER A 196 39.87 -26.19 8.68
N GLY A 197 39.72 -24.97 9.21
CA GLY A 197 40.79 -23.98 9.39
C GLY A 197 41.33 -23.39 8.09
N LYS A 198 40.90 -23.85 6.93
CA LYS A 198 41.36 -23.37 5.61
C LYS A 198 40.55 -22.15 5.18
N LYS A 199 41.13 -21.26 4.34
CA LYS A 199 40.39 -20.19 3.68
C LYS A 199 39.28 -20.76 2.80
N TYR A 200 38.10 -20.12 2.75
CA TYR A 200 36.92 -20.58 2.02
C TYR A 200 37.24 -20.97 0.57
N LYS A 201 38.00 -20.14 -0.16
CA LYS A 201 38.45 -20.41 -1.55
C LYS A 201 39.24 -21.67 -1.76
N PHE A 202 39.88 -22.19 -0.70
CA PHE A 202 40.66 -23.45 -0.75
C PHE A 202 39.93 -24.63 -0.11
N CYS A 203 38.67 -24.47 0.28
CA CYS A 203 37.84 -25.48 0.88
C CYS A 203 36.48 -25.58 0.19
N CYS A 204 35.39 -25.24 0.89
CA CYS A 204 34.03 -25.36 0.35
C CYS A 204 33.73 -24.38 -0.81
N GLY A 205 34.52 -23.33 -0.98
CA GLY A 205 34.42 -22.37 -2.08
C GLY A 205 35.33 -22.66 -3.29
N LYS A 206 36.02 -23.83 -3.33
CA LYS A 206 36.98 -24.15 -4.40
C LYS A 206 36.32 -24.35 -5.76
N ASN A 207 35.08 -24.84 -5.76
CA ASN A 207 34.33 -25.21 -6.98
C ASN A 207 33.05 -24.39 -7.17
N LYS A 208 33.00 -23.16 -6.63
CA LYS A 208 31.88 -22.22 -6.83
C LYS A 208 32.30 -20.99 -7.62
#